data_a83d347c41e1f068f798f68d7d072a3d
#
_entry.id   a83d347c41e1f068f798f68d7d072a3d
#
_cell.length_a   1.000
_cell.length_b   1.000
_cell.length_c   1.000
_cell.angle_alpha   90.00
_cell.angle_beta   90.00
_cell.angle_gamma   90.00
#
_symmetry.space_group_name_H-M   'P 1'
#
loop_
_entity.id
_entity.type
_entity.pdbx_description
1 polymer ?
#
loop_
_entity_poly.entity_id
_entity_poly.type
_entity_poly.pdbx_seq_one_letter_code
_entity_poly.pdbx_strand_id
1 'polypeptide(L)'
;RYENKLSCLNSNYVRSLALDQENRLWVGTYSGLNIYQEGKERFISVESSMAQAGTLSQNSVRCIFRDSQGGMWLGTYWGGLNYYHPLCNRFQQIKHIPFSNSLSDNVVSCIVEDKKNNLWIGTSDGGLNFYDNTAKTYKNYLFNPDISEGVPFKDVKTVYVDEASDKIYVGAHAGGMMVLHRKTGRKEFYNQQNGGLPSNHIYSIISDGKDGLWIASLDYLFHFDIAGKRFTVINEDVEGHPIQKKNRLLFR
;
A
#
# COMPACT_ATOMS: atom_id res chain seq x y z
N ARG A 1 27.48 -1.89 20.46
CA ARG A 1 28.61 -1.27 19.74
C ARG A 1 28.01 -0.18 18.86
N TYR A 2 28.31 1.07 19.18
CA TYR A 2 28.02 2.22 18.31
C TYR A 2 29.06 2.20 17.19
N GLU A 3 28.72 1.53 16.09
CA GLU A 3 29.52 1.62 14.88
C GLU A 3 28.96 2.76 14.01
N ASN A 4 29.87 3.56 13.49
CA ASN A 4 29.70 4.70 12.61
C ASN A 4 28.30 4.89 12.00
N LYS A 5 27.59 5.93 12.41
CA LYS A 5 26.24 6.31 11.98
C LYS A 5 25.99 6.41 10.45
N LEU A 6 27.04 6.24 9.64
CA LEU A 6 27.01 6.42 8.19
C LEU A 6 26.92 5.09 7.39
N SER A 7 27.15 3.94 8.03
CA SER A 7 27.18 2.63 7.36
C SER A 7 25.98 1.74 7.69
N CYS A 8 25.08 2.14 8.57
CA CYS A 8 23.94 1.33 9.00
C CYS A 8 22.60 2.06 8.81
N LEU A 9 21.53 1.29 8.85
CA LEU A 9 20.17 1.82 8.88
C LEU A 9 19.93 2.60 10.19
N ASN A 10 19.11 3.66 10.11
CA ASN A 10 18.71 4.45 11.28
C ASN A 10 17.70 3.70 12.19
N SER A 11 17.18 2.55 11.76
CA SER A 11 16.31 1.68 12.55
C SER A 11 16.35 0.25 12.06
N ASN A 12 16.29 -0.71 12.98
CA ASN A 12 16.17 -2.14 12.66
C ASN A 12 14.74 -2.54 12.22
N TYR A 13 13.76 -1.66 12.39
CA TYR A 13 12.38 -1.92 11.96
C TYR A 13 12.18 -1.47 10.53
N VAL A 14 12.57 -2.32 9.57
CA VAL A 14 12.34 -2.11 8.14
C VAL A 14 10.88 -2.42 7.80
N ARG A 15 10.25 -1.56 7.02
CA ARG A 15 8.84 -1.69 6.62
C ARG A 15 8.62 -1.74 5.13
N SER A 16 9.49 -1.08 4.37
CA SER A 16 9.33 -0.95 2.92
C SER A 16 10.66 -0.88 2.23
N LEU A 17 10.75 -1.51 1.06
CA LEU A 17 11.90 -1.48 0.15
C LEU A 17 11.43 -1.08 -1.24
N ALA A 18 12.20 -0.28 -1.94
CA ALA A 18 12.00 0.00 -3.35
C ALA A 18 13.33 0.33 -4.03
N LEU A 19 13.41 0.14 -5.34
CA LEU A 19 14.52 0.63 -6.15
C LEU A 19 14.07 1.88 -6.91
N ASP A 20 14.90 2.93 -6.96
CA ASP A 20 14.66 4.08 -7.82
C ASP A 20 15.11 3.80 -9.28
N GLN A 21 15.06 4.81 -10.15
CA GLN A 21 15.48 4.68 -11.55
C GLN A 21 16.98 4.40 -11.72
N GLU A 22 17.80 4.79 -10.76
CA GLU A 22 19.24 4.56 -10.74
C GLU A 22 19.62 3.25 -10.03
N ASN A 23 18.62 2.38 -9.76
CA ASN A 23 18.76 1.13 -9.00
C ASN A 23 19.28 1.32 -7.56
N ARG A 24 19.17 2.52 -6.99
CA ARG A 24 19.51 2.73 -5.58
C ARG A 24 18.43 2.14 -4.70
N LEU A 25 18.83 1.39 -3.67
CA LEU A 25 17.89 0.82 -2.70
C LEU A 25 17.42 1.88 -1.72
N TRP A 26 16.09 2.05 -1.65
CA TRP A 26 15.38 2.88 -0.70
C TRP A 26 14.78 1.99 0.39
N VAL A 27 15.09 2.28 1.64
CA VAL A 27 14.67 1.49 2.81
C VAL A 27 13.85 2.38 3.74
N GLY A 28 12.54 2.16 3.75
CA GLY A 28 11.62 2.79 4.69
C GLY A 28 11.64 2.10 6.04
N THR A 29 11.87 2.86 7.09
CA THR A 29 11.97 2.34 8.46
C THR A 29 10.99 3.06 9.40
N TYR A 30 10.97 2.62 10.66
CA TYR A 30 10.24 3.33 11.72
C TYR A 30 10.82 4.73 12.01
N SER A 31 12.12 4.95 11.75
CA SER A 31 12.84 6.17 12.14
C SER A 31 13.28 7.03 10.95
N GLY A 32 12.81 6.77 9.72
CA GLY A 32 13.14 7.57 8.54
C GLY A 32 13.29 6.74 7.28
N LEU A 33 13.73 7.40 6.23
CA LEU A 33 14.13 6.81 4.97
C LEU A 33 15.65 6.66 4.94
N ASN A 34 16.14 5.52 4.44
CA ASN A 34 17.56 5.29 4.18
C ASN A 34 17.74 4.97 2.69
N ILE A 35 18.70 5.61 2.04
CA ILE A 35 19.02 5.39 0.62
C ILE A 35 20.43 4.85 0.53
N TYR A 36 20.59 3.65 -0.02
CA TYR A 36 21.90 3.02 -0.19
C TYR A 36 22.69 3.65 -1.33
N GLN A 37 23.93 3.99 -1.06
CA GLN A 37 24.88 4.49 -2.04
C GLN A 37 25.93 3.41 -2.36
N GLU A 38 25.75 2.69 -3.46
CA GLU A 38 26.57 1.55 -3.85
C GLU A 38 28.08 1.90 -3.89
N GLY A 39 28.47 2.99 -4.54
CA GLY A 39 29.89 3.39 -4.66
C GLY A 39 30.58 3.85 -3.36
N LYS A 40 29.82 3.98 -2.27
CA LYS A 40 30.33 4.43 -0.95
C LYS A 40 30.02 3.43 0.17
N GLU A 41 29.34 2.33 -0.16
CA GLU A 41 28.92 1.27 0.79
C GLU A 41 28.23 1.83 2.06
N ARG A 42 27.40 2.85 1.89
CA ARG A 42 26.75 3.53 3.02
C ARG A 42 25.31 3.91 2.71
N PHE A 43 24.55 4.10 3.77
CA PHE A 43 23.22 4.70 3.69
C PHE A 43 23.24 6.20 3.92
N ILE A 44 22.45 6.94 3.16
CA ILE A 44 22.06 8.31 3.49
C ILE A 44 20.71 8.20 4.21
N SER A 45 20.62 8.73 5.42
CA SER A 45 19.38 8.84 6.17
C SER A 45 18.69 10.16 5.87
N VAL A 46 17.41 10.10 5.56
CA VAL A 46 16.51 11.24 5.38
C VAL A 46 15.46 11.18 6.48
N GLU A 47 15.44 12.22 7.32
CA GLU A 47 14.54 12.31 8.46
C GLU A 47 13.67 13.56 8.35
N SER A 48 12.56 13.56 9.10
CA SER A 48 11.69 14.73 9.25
C SER A 48 12.41 15.82 10.04
N SER A 49 12.34 17.06 9.57
CA SER A 49 12.85 18.23 10.26
C SER A 49 11.84 19.37 10.20
N MET A 50 11.49 19.93 11.35
CA MET A 50 10.65 21.16 11.40
C MET A 50 11.42 22.41 10.95
N ALA A 51 12.74 22.39 11.07
CA ALA A 51 13.59 23.53 10.75
C ALA A 51 14.00 23.59 9.27
N GLN A 52 13.82 22.48 8.53
CA GLN A 52 14.30 22.36 7.16
C GLN A 52 13.18 21.97 6.21
N ALA A 53 12.83 22.85 5.28
CA ALA A 53 11.85 22.58 4.23
C ALA A 53 12.37 21.51 3.25
N GLY A 54 11.46 20.68 2.73
CA GLY A 54 11.78 19.64 1.75
C GLY A 54 12.35 18.35 2.36
N THR A 55 12.15 18.12 3.66
CA THR A 55 12.40 16.85 4.35
C THR A 55 11.12 16.02 4.42
N LEU A 56 11.20 14.84 5.04
CA LEU A 56 10.02 14.00 5.26
C LEU A 56 8.98 14.70 6.15
N SER A 57 7.72 14.45 5.88
CA SER A 57 6.61 14.93 6.72
C SER A 57 6.60 14.27 8.10
N GLN A 58 7.12 13.02 8.19
CA GLN A 58 7.19 12.23 9.40
C GLN A 58 8.13 11.04 9.21
N ASN A 59 8.82 10.60 10.27
CA ASN A 59 9.88 9.58 10.18
C ASN A 59 9.37 8.16 9.92
N SER A 60 8.18 7.79 10.38
CA SER A 60 7.71 6.40 10.25
C SER A 60 7.21 6.12 8.82
N VAL A 61 8.12 5.72 7.92
CA VAL A 61 7.83 5.37 6.53
C VAL A 61 7.23 3.96 6.49
N ARG A 62 6.00 3.84 5.99
CA ARG A 62 5.25 2.57 5.92
C ARG A 62 5.34 1.88 4.57
N CYS A 63 5.26 2.63 3.50
CA CYS A 63 5.35 2.13 2.14
C CYS A 63 6.15 3.08 1.27
N ILE A 64 6.84 2.51 0.29
CA ILE A 64 7.56 3.24 -0.75
C ILE A 64 7.08 2.67 -2.08
N PHE A 65 6.79 3.56 -3.02
CA PHE A 65 6.37 3.19 -4.36
C PHE A 65 7.13 4.04 -5.38
N ARG A 66 7.64 3.42 -6.44
CA ARG A 66 8.20 4.10 -7.59
C ARG A 66 7.16 4.11 -8.71
N ASP A 67 6.80 5.30 -9.18
CA ASP A 67 5.90 5.45 -10.32
C ASP A 67 6.62 5.20 -11.66
N SER A 68 5.84 5.12 -12.74
CA SER A 68 6.35 4.86 -14.09
C SER A 68 7.20 6.01 -14.65
N GLN A 69 7.11 7.20 -14.07
CA GLN A 69 7.90 8.38 -14.45
C GLN A 69 9.19 8.52 -13.62
N GLY A 70 9.42 7.59 -12.68
CA GLY A 70 10.60 7.56 -11.82
C GLY A 70 10.47 8.36 -10.54
N GLY A 71 9.31 8.91 -10.25
CA GLY A 71 9.00 9.53 -8.98
C GLY A 71 8.92 8.51 -7.85
N MET A 72 9.36 8.90 -6.66
CA MET A 72 9.31 8.07 -5.46
C MET A 72 8.24 8.60 -4.51
N TRP A 73 7.27 7.76 -4.20
CA TRP A 73 6.17 8.06 -3.29
C TRP A 73 6.37 7.33 -1.97
N LEU A 74 6.24 8.03 -0.86
CA LEU A 74 6.42 7.47 0.48
C LEU A 74 5.18 7.75 1.33
N GLY A 75 4.51 6.68 1.71
CA GLY A 75 3.42 6.74 2.69
C GLY A 75 3.98 6.70 4.10
N THR A 76 3.52 7.58 4.96
CA THR A 76 3.96 7.67 6.36
C THR A 76 2.83 7.34 7.34
N TYR A 77 3.18 7.14 8.61
CA TYR A 77 2.20 6.72 9.62
C TYR A 77 1.20 7.82 10.00
N TRP A 78 1.64 9.10 10.07
CA TRP A 78 0.78 10.23 10.42
C TRP A 78 0.99 11.46 9.55
N GLY A 79 1.99 11.43 8.67
CA GLY A 79 2.44 12.58 7.88
C GLY A 79 1.87 12.62 6.47
N GLY A 80 0.96 11.69 6.10
CA GLY A 80 0.44 11.60 4.74
C GLY A 80 1.46 11.05 3.75
N LEU A 81 1.46 11.58 2.54
CA LEU A 81 2.35 11.21 1.44
C LEU A 81 3.51 12.20 1.29
N ASN A 82 4.66 11.68 0.95
CA ASN A 82 5.81 12.42 0.47
C ASN A 82 6.11 12.00 -0.96
N TYR A 83 6.40 12.96 -1.80
CA TYR A 83 6.81 12.73 -3.18
C TYR A 83 8.20 13.32 -3.42
N TYR A 84 9.06 12.53 -4.03
CA TYR A 84 10.38 12.94 -4.48
C TYR A 84 10.54 12.61 -5.96
N HIS A 85 11.08 13.56 -6.72
CA HIS A 85 11.49 13.32 -8.10
C HIS A 85 12.93 13.80 -8.28
N PRO A 86 13.80 13.08 -9.03
CA PRO A 86 15.20 13.47 -9.23
C PRO A 86 15.39 14.90 -9.77
N LEU A 87 14.42 15.40 -10.54
CA LEU A 87 14.44 16.77 -11.07
C LEU A 87 14.03 17.84 -10.04
N CYS A 88 13.54 17.42 -8.88
CA CYS A 88 12.97 18.35 -7.88
C CYS A 88 13.65 18.20 -6.53
N ASN A 89 14.84 18.08 -6.32
CA ASN A 89 15.66 17.95 -5.10
C ASN A 89 14.99 18.17 -3.70
N ARG A 90 13.65 18.09 -3.61
CA ARG A 90 12.85 18.31 -2.40
C ARG A 90 11.63 17.40 -2.38
N PHE A 91 11.26 16.91 -1.19
CA PHE A 91 10.01 16.19 -1.00
C PHE A 91 8.83 17.17 -1.04
N GLN A 92 7.80 16.81 -1.83
CA GLN A 92 6.47 17.42 -1.73
C GLN A 92 5.66 16.65 -0.69
N GLN A 93 5.06 17.37 0.24
CA GLN A 93 4.21 16.78 1.26
C GLN A 93 2.74 16.87 0.83
N ILE A 94 2.06 15.73 0.83
CA ILE A 94 0.64 15.60 0.52
C ILE A 94 -0.05 15.06 1.77
N LYS A 95 -0.95 15.84 2.33
CA LYS A 95 -1.60 15.55 3.61
C LYS A 95 -3.11 15.64 3.50
N HIS A 96 -3.80 15.02 4.46
CA HIS A 96 -5.20 15.33 4.72
C HIS A 96 -5.35 16.78 5.18
N ILE A 97 -6.21 17.53 4.51
CA ILE A 97 -6.59 18.89 4.87
C ILE A 97 -8.12 18.90 5.01
N PRO A 98 -8.65 19.14 6.22
CA PRO A 98 -10.08 19.17 6.44
C PRO A 98 -10.80 20.14 5.49
N PHE A 99 -11.96 19.74 4.99
CA PHE A 99 -12.81 20.54 4.10
C PHE A 99 -12.18 20.92 2.75
N SER A 100 -11.14 20.22 2.32
CA SER A 100 -10.48 20.45 1.03
C SER A 100 -10.42 19.16 0.19
N ASN A 101 -10.14 19.30 -1.12
CA ASN A 101 -9.85 18.18 -1.99
C ASN A 101 -8.45 17.64 -1.71
N SER A 102 -8.33 16.71 -0.79
CA SER A 102 -7.07 16.15 -0.30
C SER A 102 -7.22 14.66 0.05
N LEU A 103 -6.15 14.04 0.56
CA LEU A 103 -6.23 12.70 1.14
C LEU A 103 -7.31 12.64 2.23
N SER A 104 -7.95 11.47 2.35
CA SER A 104 -8.97 11.22 3.39
C SER A 104 -8.37 11.00 4.78
N ASP A 105 -7.10 10.56 4.86
CA ASP A 105 -6.38 10.31 6.11
C ASP A 105 -4.86 10.38 5.87
N ASN A 106 -4.09 10.66 6.92
CA ASN A 106 -2.63 10.77 6.89
C ASN A 106 -1.88 9.45 7.12
N VAL A 107 -2.57 8.37 7.48
CA VAL A 107 -1.96 7.04 7.64
C VAL A 107 -2.07 6.27 6.34
N VAL A 108 -1.06 6.38 5.49
CA VAL A 108 -1.02 5.73 4.18
C VAL A 108 -0.48 4.32 4.30
N SER A 109 -1.22 3.34 3.82
CA SER A 109 -0.91 1.90 3.91
C SER A 109 -0.33 1.34 2.62
N CYS A 110 -0.89 1.71 1.47
CA CYS A 110 -0.48 1.23 0.16
C CYS A 110 -0.70 2.27 -0.94
N ILE A 111 0.04 2.13 -2.03
CA ILE A 111 -0.03 3.00 -3.20
C ILE A 111 0.12 2.12 -4.44
N VAL A 112 -0.76 2.30 -5.42
CA VAL A 112 -0.72 1.59 -6.71
C VAL A 112 -1.03 2.58 -7.84
N GLU A 113 -0.24 2.53 -8.91
CA GLU A 113 -0.46 3.33 -10.11
C GLU A 113 -1.30 2.55 -11.14
N ASP A 114 -2.24 3.23 -11.81
CA ASP A 114 -2.97 2.68 -12.95
C ASP A 114 -2.28 3.02 -14.30
N LYS A 115 -2.74 2.38 -15.39
CA LYS A 115 -2.16 2.62 -16.74
C LYS A 115 -2.29 4.05 -17.25
N LYS A 116 -3.05 4.90 -16.57
CA LYS A 116 -3.20 6.34 -16.89
C LYS A 116 -2.33 7.21 -15.98
N ASN A 117 -1.42 6.59 -15.21
CA ASN A 117 -0.53 7.24 -14.23
C ASN A 117 -1.30 7.92 -13.09
N ASN A 118 -2.53 7.52 -12.80
CA ASN A 118 -3.24 7.93 -11.61
C ASN A 118 -2.89 7.02 -10.44
N LEU A 119 -3.06 7.49 -9.21
CA LEU A 119 -2.73 6.71 -8.03
C LEU A 119 -3.99 6.27 -7.28
N TRP A 120 -3.99 5.02 -6.87
CA TRP A 120 -4.92 4.42 -5.92
C TRP A 120 -4.21 4.28 -4.59
N ILE A 121 -4.71 4.96 -3.56
CA ILE A 121 -4.02 5.13 -2.27
C ILE A 121 -4.92 4.60 -1.17
N GLY A 122 -4.47 3.55 -0.49
CA GLY A 122 -5.14 3.02 0.69
C GLY A 122 -4.70 3.73 1.96
N THR A 123 -5.66 4.04 2.83
CA THR A 123 -5.41 4.67 4.12
C THR A 123 -6.03 3.86 5.27
N SER A 124 -5.55 4.08 6.49
CA SER A 124 -5.97 3.26 7.64
C SER A 124 -7.31 3.65 8.25
N ASP A 125 -7.78 4.89 8.07
CA ASP A 125 -9.09 5.32 8.60
C ASP A 125 -9.92 6.12 7.58
N GLY A 126 -9.35 6.42 6.42
CA GLY A 126 -9.98 7.19 5.36
C GLY A 126 -10.41 6.35 4.13
N GLY A 127 -10.27 5.03 4.17
CA GLY A 127 -10.64 4.16 3.06
C GLY A 127 -9.70 4.29 1.85
N LEU A 128 -10.27 4.26 0.64
CA LEU A 128 -9.55 4.32 -0.62
C LEU A 128 -9.63 5.71 -1.24
N ASN A 129 -8.49 6.23 -1.67
CA ASN A 129 -8.37 7.47 -2.42
C ASN A 129 -7.92 7.17 -3.84
N PHE A 130 -8.51 7.87 -4.79
CA PHE A 130 -8.04 7.97 -6.17
C PHE A 130 -7.48 9.36 -6.40
N TYR A 131 -6.25 9.45 -6.85
CA TYR A 131 -5.58 10.70 -7.21
C TYR A 131 -5.44 10.77 -8.72
N ASP A 132 -6.15 11.72 -9.34
CA ASP A 132 -5.98 12.05 -10.76
C ASP A 132 -4.69 12.87 -10.93
N ASN A 133 -3.69 12.25 -11.53
CA ASN A 133 -2.38 12.87 -11.68
C ASN A 133 -2.37 13.98 -12.73
N THR A 134 -3.34 14.02 -13.63
CA THR A 134 -3.48 15.10 -14.62
C THR A 134 -4.21 16.30 -14.02
N ALA A 135 -5.38 16.06 -13.44
CA ALA A 135 -6.19 17.11 -12.83
C ALA A 135 -5.69 17.57 -11.45
N LYS A 136 -4.77 16.80 -10.83
CA LYS A 136 -4.25 17.02 -9.47
C LYS A 136 -5.36 17.04 -8.41
N THR A 137 -6.37 16.21 -8.58
CA THR A 137 -7.54 16.14 -7.70
C THR A 137 -7.68 14.76 -7.07
N TYR A 138 -8.35 14.73 -5.90
CA TYR A 138 -8.65 13.51 -5.16
C TYR A 138 -10.14 13.16 -5.27
N LYS A 139 -10.42 11.88 -5.40
CA LYS A 139 -11.75 11.31 -5.17
C LYS A 139 -11.65 10.29 -4.04
N ASN A 140 -12.32 10.57 -2.94
CA ASN A 140 -12.28 9.73 -1.76
C ASN A 140 -13.44 8.72 -1.80
N TYR A 141 -13.12 7.46 -1.66
CA TYR A 141 -14.07 6.36 -1.56
C TYR A 141 -14.13 5.95 -0.07
N LEU A 142 -14.92 6.71 0.72
CA LEU A 142 -15.24 6.33 2.09
C LEU A 142 -16.27 5.21 2.02
N PHE A 143 -15.85 4.00 2.29
CA PHE A 143 -16.76 2.86 2.37
C PHE A 143 -17.33 2.81 3.78
N ASN A 144 -18.46 3.48 3.94
CA ASN A 144 -19.32 3.29 5.09
C ASN A 144 -20.53 2.50 4.55
N PRO A 145 -20.48 1.16 4.49
CA PRO A 145 -21.71 0.42 4.29
C PRO A 145 -22.61 0.82 5.46
N ASP A 146 -23.89 1.08 5.19
CA ASP A 146 -24.87 1.31 6.24
C ASP A 146 -24.65 0.30 7.36
N ILE A 147 -24.76 0.74 8.59
CA ILE A 147 -24.47 -0.03 9.82
C ILE A 147 -25.22 -1.39 9.84
N SER A 148 -26.25 -1.54 9.01
CA SER A 148 -27.01 -2.77 8.80
C SER A 148 -26.27 -3.85 8.00
N GLU A 149 -25.17 -3.57 7.27
CA GLU A 149 -24.52 -4.52 6.35
C GLU A 149 -23.09 -4.92 6.73
N GLY A 150 -22.52 -4.51 7.84
CA GLY A 150 -21.26 -5.03 8.32
C GLY A 150 -20.14 -4.04 8.61
N VAL A 151 -18.92 -4.54 8.73
CA VAL A 151 -17.74 -3.81 9.20
C VAL A 151 -17.35 -2.66 8.25
N PRO A 152 -17.09 -1.44 8.73
CA PRO A 152 -16.67 -0.32 7.90
C PRO A 152 -15.39 -0.61 7.16
N PHE A 153 -15.38 -0.39 5.82
CA PHE A 153 -14.22 -0.60 4.95
C PHE A 153 -13.25 0.60 4.99
N LYS A 154 -12.81 0.98 6.19
CA LYS A 154 -11.99 2.16 6.42
C LYS A 154 -10.50 1.90 6.34
N ASP A 155 -10.06 0.79 6.92
CA ASP A 155 -8.64 0.45 7.06
C ASP A 155 -8.19 -0.41 5.87
N VAL A 156 -7.86 0.26 4.75
CA VAL A 156 -7.37 -0.36 3.52
C VAL A 156 -5.91 -0.76 3.69
N LYS A 157 -5.57 -2.03 3.43
CA LYS A 157 -4.21 -2.57 3.52
C LYS A 157 -3.56 -2.79 2.17
N THR A 158 -4.35 -3.12 1.16
CA THR A 158 -3.86 -3.45 -0.16
C THR A 158 -4.86 -3.09 -1.25
N VAL A 159 -4.33 -2.75 -2.41
CA VAL A 159 -5.10 -2.45 -3.62
C VAL A 159 -4.47 -3.19 -4.79
N TYR A 160 -5.28 -3.84 -5.61
CA TYR A 160 -4.87 -4.41 -6.89
C TYR A 160 -5.74 -3.82 -8.01
N VAL A 161 -5.12 -3.27 -9.04
CA VAL A 161 -5.77 -2.67 -10.21
C VAL A 161 -5.80 -3.68 -11.34
N ASP A 162 -6.97 -4.20 -11.66
CA ASP A 162 -7.18 -5.03 -12.83
C ASP A 162 -7.61 -4.14 -14.02
N GLU A 163 -6.63 -3.83 -14.85
CA GLU A 163 -6.85 -2.98 -16.01
C GLU A 163 -7.67 -3.67 -17.12
N ALA A 164 -7.62 -4.99 -17.19
CA ALA A 164 -8.32 -5.74 -18.23
C ALA A 164 -9.83 -5.75 -18.00
N SER A 165 -10.25 -5.97 -16.77
CA SER A 165 -11.66 -6.01 -16.38
C SER A 165 -12.20 -4.67 -15.87
N ASP A 166 -11.36 -3.62 -15.79
CA ASP A 166 -11.69 -2.29 -15.26
C ASP A 166 -12.20 -2.33 -13.81
N LYS A 167 -11.57 -3.17 -13.00
CA LYS A 167 -11.90 -3.39 -11.59
C LYS A 167 -10.75 -3.05 -10.66
N ILE A 168 -11.08 -2.64 -9.45
CA ILE A 168 -10.15 -2.47 -8.35
C ILE A 168 -10.51 -3.44 -7.25
N TYR A 169 -9.58 -4.27 -6.85
CA TYR A 169 -9.71 -5.17 -5.70
C TYR A 169 -9.04 -4.52 -4.50
N VAL A 170 -9.77 -4.41 -3.42
CA VAL A 170 -9.34 -3.69 -2.22
C VAL A 170 -9.44 -4.63 -1.03
N GLY A 171 -8.33 -4.87 -0.36
CA GLY A 171 -8.27 -5.64 0.88
C GLY A 171 -8.19 -4.73 2.09
N ALA A 172 -8.99 -5.04 3.12
CA ALA A 172 -9.06 -4.24 4.34
C ALA A 172 -8.75 -5.05 5.60
N HIS A 173 -8.36 -4.36 6.65
CA HIS A 173 -8.29 -4.92 8.00
C HIS A 173 -9.70 -5.03 8.57
N ALA A 174 -10.11 -6.23 8.92
CA ALA A 174 -11.44 -6.58 9.43
C ALA A 174 -12.63 -6.33 8.46
N GLY A 175 -12.39 -5.75 7.27
CA GLY A 175 -13.43 -5.47 6.27
C GLY A 175 -13.61 -6.55 5.20
N GLY A 176 -12.64 -7.46 5.06
CA GLY A 176 -12.60 -8.42 3.97
C GLY A 176 -12.09 -7.81 2.66
N MET A 177 -12.69 -8.22 1.55
CA MET A 177 -12.35 -7.76 0.20
C MET A 177 -13.53 -7.04 -0.45
N MET A 178 -13.24 -5.92 -1.12
CA MET A 178 -14.18 -5.20 -1.96
C MET A 178 -13.70 -5.18 -3.41
N VAL A 179 -14.63 -5.30 -4.33
CA VAL A 179 -14.40 -5.12 -5.77
C VAL A 179 -15.15 -3.88 -6.23
N LEU A 180 -14.41 -2.86 -6.69
CA LEU A 180 -14.95 -1.63 -7.24
C LEU A 180 -14.89 -1.69 -8.77
N HIS A 181 -16.03 -1.56 -9.45
CA HIS A 181 -16.12 -1.40 -10.89
C HIS A 181 -15.92 0.08 -11.23
N ARG A 182 -14.78 0.44 -11.84
CA ARG A 182 -14.40 1.85 -12.05
C ARG A 182 -15.40 2.66 -12.85
N LYS A 183 -15.95 2.10 -13.95
CA LYS A 183 -16.90 2.80 -14.84
C LYS A 183 -18.27 3.05 -14.20
N THR A 184 -18.77 2.08 -13.47
CA THR A 184 -20.14 2.13 -12.94
C THR A 184 -20.20 2.62 -11.50
N GLY A 185 -19.07 2.55 -10.76
CA GLY A 185 -19.00 2.78 -9.33
C GLY A 185 -19.63 1.67 -8.48
N ARG A 186 -20.11 0.58 -9.12
CA ARG A 186 -20.68 -0.57 -8.41
C ARG A 186 -19.63 -1.20 -7.53
N LYS A 187 -20.03 -1.60 -6.31
CA LYS A 187 -19.20 -2.27 -5.33
C LYS A 187 -19.76 -3.66 -5.02
N GLU A 188 -18.87 -4.64 -4.92
CA GLU A 188 -19.18 -5.99 -4.45
C GLU A 188 -18.32 -6.25 -3.22
N PHE A 189 -18.91 -6.80 -2.15
CA PHE A 189 -18.21 -7.05 -0.90
C PHE A 189 -18.15 -8.55 -0.61
N TYR A 190 -17.00 -9.01 -0.16
CA TYR A 190 -16.73 -10.38 0.24
C TYR A 190 -16.17 -10.38 1.67
N ASN A 191 -16.83 -11.08 2.55
CA ASN A 191 -16.40 -11.27 3.94
C ASN A 191 -16.72 -12.71 4.40
N GLN A 192 -16.41 -13.03 5.65
CA GLN A 192 -16.67 -14.37 6.20
C GLN A 192 -18.16 -14.71 6.32
N GLN A 193 -19.02 -13.71 6.44
CA GLN A 193 -20.47 -13.89 6.55
C GLN A 193 -21.15 -13.98 5.19
N ASN A 194 -20.59 -13.29 4.20
CA ASN A 194 -21.06 -13.36 2.81
C ASN A 194 -19.89 -13.61 1.84
N GLY A 195 -20.14 -14.28 0.74
CA GLY A 195 -19.15 -14.50 -0.32
C GLY A 195 -18.04 -15.51 0.00
N GLY A 196 -18.08 -16.19 1.15
CA GLY A 196 -17.19 -17.32 1.46
C GLY A 196 -15.71 -16.95 1.63
N LEU A 197 -15.39 -15.72 2.01
CA LEU A 197 -14.03 -15.28 2.27
C LEU A 197 -13.46 -15.98 3.53
N PRO A 198 -12.28 -16.61 3.47
CA PRO A 198 -11.73 -17.36 4.62
C PRO A 198 -11.35 -16.48 5.81
N SER A 199 -10.98 -15.22 5.57
CA SER A 199 -10.58 -14.26 6.62
C SER A 199 -10.95 -12.84 6.22
N ASN A 200 -11.44 -12.05 7.18
CA ASN A 200 -11.74 -10.62 6.96
C ASN A 200 -10.49 -9.71 7.04
N HIS A 201 -9.32 -10.26 7.39
CA HIS A 201 -8.08 -9.49 7.54
C HIS A 201 -7.17 -9.68 6.33
N ILE A 202 -7.33 -8.85 5.31
CA ILE A 202 -6.59 -8.94 4.05
C ILE A 202 -5.40 -7.99 4.07
N TYR A 203 -4.19 -8.50 3.77
CA TYR A 203 -2.95 -7.73 3.80
C TYR A 203 -2.29 -7.56 2.43
N SER A 204 -2.51 -8.50 1.51
CA SER A 204 -1.95 -8.42 0.17
C SER A 204 -2.85 -9.08 -0.85
N ILE A 205 -2.96 -8.49 -2.03
CA ILE A 205 -3.66 -9.03 -3.20
C ILE A 205 -2.75 -8.85 -4.42
N ILE A 206 -2.46 -9.93 -5.14
CA ILE A 206 -1.70 -9.90 -6.38
C ILE A 206 -2.35 -10.80 -7.43
N SER A 207 -2.09 -10.55 -8.71
CA SER A 207 -2.52 -11.43 -9.79
C SER A 207 -1.78 -12.77 -9.74
N ASP A 208 -2.47 -13.85 -10.15
CA ASP A 208 -1.84 -15.14 -10.40
C ASP A 208 -1.21 -15.23 -11.81
N GLY A 209 -1.28 -14.15 -12.58
CA GLY A 209 -0.82 -14.08 -13.97
C GLY A 209 -1.80 -14.67 -14.99
N LYS A 210 -3.01 -15.07 -14.55
CA LYS A 210 -4.12 -15.62 -15.36
C LYS A 210 -5.42 -14.92 -14.98
N ASP A 211 -6.43 -15.70 -14.60
CA ASP A 211 -7.78 -15.22 -14.31
C ASP A 211 -8.11 -15.22 -12.81
N GLY A 212 -7.11 -15.22 -11.95
CA GLY A 212 -7.27 -15.30 -10.51
C GLY A 212 -6.37 -14.35 -9.72
N LEU A 213 -6.57 -14.37 -8.40
CA LEU A 213 -5.80 -13.56 -7.47
C LEU A 213 -5.25 -14.42 -6.33
N TRP A 214 -4.00 -14.20 -5.99
CA TRP A 214 -3.41 -14.65 -4.73
C TRP A 214 -3.70 -13.62 -3.65
N ILE A 215 -4.21 -14.07 -2.52
CA ILE A 215 -4.61 -13.21 -1.41
C ILE A 215 -3.98 -13.72 -0.12
N ALA A 216 -3.20 -12.85 0.52
CA ALA A 216 -2.64 -13.12 1.84
C ALA A 216 -3.47 -12.43 2.92
N SER A 217 -3.84 -13.20 3.93
CA SER A 217 -4.56 -12.74 5.12
C SER A 217 -3.73 -12.91 6.39
N LEU A 218 -4.31 -12.62 7.53
CA LEU A 218 -3.65 -12.83 8.82
C LEU A 218 -3.29 -14.31 9.03
N ASP A 219 -4.21 -15.21 8.65
CA ASP A 219 -4.14 -16.63 9.01
C ASP A 219 -3.96 -17.56 7.81
N TYR A 220 -4.25 -17.07 6.60
CA TYR A 220 -4.35 -17.90 5.42
C TYR A 220 -3.72 -17.25 4.19
N LEU A 221 -3.16 -18.09 3.31
CA LEU A 221 -2.99 -17.80 1.90
C LEU A 221 -4.17 -18.46 1.16
N PHE A 222 -4.81 -17.73 0.27
CA PHE A 222 -5.87 -18.30 -0.56
C PHE A 222 -5.85 -17.72 -1.97
N HIS A 223 -6.42 -18.49 -2.88
CA HIS A 223 -6.63 -18.15 -4.26
C HIS A 223 -8.09 -17.75 -4.49
N PHE A 224 -8.32 -16.68 -5.23
CA PHE A 224 -9.64 -16.26 -5.68
C PHE A 224 -9.78 -16.46 -7.18
N ASP A 225 -10.66 -17.37 -7.59
CA ASP A 225 -11.11 -17.54 -8.96
C ASP A 225 -12.12 -16.41 -9.27
N ILE A 226 -11.73 -15.49 -10.15
CA ILE A 226 -12.54 -14.30 -10.48
C ILE A 226 -13.81 -14.70 -11.22
N ALA A 227 -13.74 -15.68 -12.13
CA ALA A 227 -14.88 -16.12 -12.96
C ALA A 227 -15.92 -16.87 -12.12
N GLY A 228 -15.47 -17.83 -11.32
CA GLY A 228 -16.32 -18.62 -10.44
C GLY A 228 -16.70 -17.94 -9.13
N LYS A 229 -16.09 -16.80 -8.82
CA LYS A 229 -16.24 -16.06 -7.54
C LYS A 229 -16.01 -16.96 -6.32
N ARG A 230 -14.98 -17.81 -6.37
CA ARG A 230 -14.71 -18.82 -5.36
C ARG A 230 -13.33 -18.64 -4.73
N PHE A 231 -13.28 -18.78 -3.41
CA PHE A 231 -12.04 -18.77 -2.64
C PHE A 231 -11.59 -20.20 -2.32
N THR A 232 -10.31 -20.49 -2.52
CA THR A 232 -9.68 -21.77 -2.18
C THR A 232 -8.51 -21.51 -1.25
N VAL A 233 -8.56 -22.05 -0.03
CA VAL A 233 -7.48 -21.93 0.96
C VAL A 233 -6.32 -22.83 0.56
N ILE A 234 -5.11 -22.29 0.61
CA ILE A 234 -3.88 -23.04 0.37
C ILE A 234 -3.33 -23.47 1.72
N ASN A 235 -3.37 -24.77 1.98
CA ASN A 235 -2.96 -25.36 3.25
C ASN A 235 -1.57 -25.97 3.22
N GLU A 236 -1.02 -26.22 2.02
CA GLU A 236 0.23 -26.93 1.78
C GLU A 236 1.09 -26.16 0.79
N ASP A 237 2.41 -26.28 0.93
CA ASP A 237 3.37 -25.79 -0.06
C ASP A 237 3.46 -26.74 -1.27
N VAL A 238 4.36 -26.42 -2.22
CA VAL A 238 4.56 -27.22 -3.46
C VAL A 238 5.13 -28.63 -3.19
N GLU A 239 5.65 -28.87 -1.98
CA GLU A 239 6.19 -30.17 -1.55
C GLU A 239 5.19 -30.95 -0.67
N GLY A 240 3.99 -30.40 -0.43
CA GLY A 240 2.95 -31.02 0.38
C GLY A 240 3.10 -30.80 1.89
N HIS A 241 3.95 -29.88 2.31
CA HIS A 241 4.10 -29.54 3.74
C HIS A 241 3.04 -28.52 4.18
N PRO A 242 2.44 -28.68 5.37
CA PRO A 242 1.46 -27.75 5.88
C PRO A 242 2.04 -26.34 6.05
N ILE A 243 1.40 -25.34 5.44
CA ILE A 243 1.77 -23.92 5.66
C ILE A 243 1.40 -23.55 7.08
N GLN A 244 2.42 -23.22 7.90
CA GLN A 244 2.20 -22.85 9.30
C GLN A 244 1.45 -21.52 9.42
N LYS A 245 0.37 -21.47 10.21
CA LYS A 245 -0.52 -20.33 10.45
C LYS A 245 0.17 -19.07 11.01
N LYS A 246 1.45 -19.13 11.38
CA LYS A 246 2.18 -18.01 12.02
C LYS A 246 3.06 -17.18 11.08
N ASN A 247 3.23 -17.58 9.84
CA ASN A 247 4.06 -16.84 8.90
C ASN A 247 3.22 -15.78 8.21
N ARG A 248 3.38 -14.51 8.59
CA ARG A 248 2.90 -13.37 7.81
C ARG A 248 3.61 -13.39 6.45
N LEU A 249 2.94 -13.95 5.44
CA LEU A 249 3.40 -13.89 4.07
C LEU A 249 3.18 -12.45 3.56
N LEU A 250 4.22 -11.65 3.64
CA LEU A 250 4.26 -10.35 2.98
C LEU A 250 4.71 -10.57 1.54
N PHE A 251 3.76 -10.68 0.62
CA PHE A 251 4.07 -10.56 -0.81
C PHE A 251 4.21 -9.07 -1.14
N ARG A 252 5.31 -8.74 -1.74
CA ARG A 252 5.56 -7.46 -2.40
C ARG A 252 5.91 -7.67 -3.86
#